data_90feeb4875575b8818d72240e93c362b
#
_entry.id   90feeb4875575b8818d72240e93c362b
#
_cell.length_a   1.000
_cell.length_b   1.000
_cell.length_c   1.000
_cell.angle_alpha   90.00
_cell.angle_beta   90.00
_cell.angle_gamma   90.00
#
_symmetry.space_group_name_H-M   'P 1'
#
loop_
_entity.id
_entity.type
_entity.pdbx_description
1 polymer ?
#
loop_
_entity_poly.entity_id
_entity_poly.type
_entity_poly.pdbx_seq_one_letter_code
_entity_poly.pdbx_strand_id
1 'polypeptide(L)'
;PPGESEVSHLSGGERRRVALCKLLLSRPDLLLLDEPTNHLDAESVAWLERSLRDYSGTVIAITHDRYFLDNVAGWILELDRGKGIPYEGNYSGWLEQKRARLEAEEKTDSARQRTLERELEWVRMAPKARQAKGKARLAAYEKLVAEAAEATQRDSELQITIPANQRLGDQVIEVENISKGFGESLLIEDLSFILPPAGIVGVIGGNGAGKTTLFRMLIAASEQDKDSPYAPDSGEIRIGSTVELGYVDQSRESLDPERSVFEEITGGQEFIQVGTREVNGRAYVASFNFKGSDQQKKVGELSGGERNRVHLAKVLKSGSNLLLLDEPTNDLDVDTLRALEGGLEAYPGCAVIISHDRWFLDRVATHVLAFEGNSQVRWFEGNFDEYESVRRKELGADSAPTRVKYKPLTRS
;
A
#
# COMPACT_ATOMS: atom_id res chain seq x y z
N PRO A 1 21.44 -10.61 -12.95
CA PRO A 1 21.66 -11.49 -14.10
C PRO A 1 23.17 -11.68 -14.33
N PRO A 2 23.60 -12.76 -15.00
CA PRO A 2 24.98 -12.88 -15.48
C PRO A 2 25.37 -11.69 -16.35
N GLY A 3 26.65 -11.26 -16.30
CA GLY A 3 27.09 -10.06 -17.01
C GLY A 3 26.95 -10.12 -18.53
N GLU A 4 26.85 -11.31 -19.10
CA GLU A 4 26.71 -11.57 -20.53
C GLU A 4 25.24 -11.74 -20.99
N SER A 5 24.25 -11.60 -20.07
CA SER A 5 22.84 -11.74 -20.42
C SER A 5 22.38 -10.61 -21.31
N GLU A 6 21.65 -10.93 -22.38
CA GLU A 6 21.00 -9.92 -23.22
C GLU A 6 19.89 -9.21 -22.44
N VAL A 7 19.83 -7.89 -22.56
CA VAL A 7 18.85 -7.03 -21.86
C VAL A 7 17.41 -7.37 -22.26
N SER A 8 17.20 -7.89 -23.47
CA SER A 8 15.90 -8.35 -23.98
C SER A 8 15.30 -9.50 -23.16
N HIS A 9 16.15 -10.36 -22.60
CA HIS A 9 15.74 -11.54 -21.81
C HIS A 9 15.60 -11.26 -20.32
N LEU A 10 15.88 -10.03 -19.86
CA LEU A 10 15.78 -9.67 -18.46
C LEU A 10 14.32 -9.40 -18.05
N SER A 11 13.99 -9.76 -16.82
CA SER A 11 12.74 -9.36 -16.17
C SER A 11 12.64 -7.83 -16.06
N GLY A 12 11.41 -7.30 -15.85
CA GLY A 12 11.19 -5.87 -15.69
C GLY A 12 12.04 -5.25 -14.58
N GLY A 13 12.12 -5.90 -13.41
CA GLY A 13 12.95 -5.45 -12.28
C GLY A 13 14.45 -5.50 -12.58
N GLU A 14 14.93 -6.53 -13.29
CA GLU A 14 16.34 -6.61 -13.69
C GLU A 14 16.71 -5.54 -14.70
N ARG A 15 15.86 -5.28 -15.69
CA ARG A 15 16.06 -4.18 -16.67
C ARG A 15 16.15 -2.83 -15.97
N ARG A 16 15.29 -2.59 -14.97
CA ARG A 16 15.28 -1.35 -14.18
C ARG A 16 16.57 -1.20 -13.38
N ARG A 17 17.04 -2.26 -12.71
CA ARG A 17 18.35 -2.26 -12.04
C ARG A 17 19.50 -1.93 -12.95
N VAL A 18 19.54 -2.54 -14.15
CA VAL A 18 20.58 -2.24 -15.16
C VAL A 18 20.51 -0.78 -15.61
N ALA A 19 19.32 -0.24 -15.83
CA ALA A 19 19.14 1.17 -16.19
C ALA A 19 19.62 2.12 -15.09
N LEU A 20 19.28 1.83 -13.82
CA LEU A 20 19.75 2.61 -12.66
C LEU A 20 21.29 2.54 -12.52
N CYS A 21 21.88 1.36 -12.63
CA CYS A 21 23.33 1.20 -12.60
C CYS A 21 24.01 2.03 -13.71
N LYS A 22 23.50 1.97 -14.94
CA LYS A 22 24.02 2.76 -16.07
C LYS A 22 23.92 4.27 -15.79
N LEU A 23 22.80 4.73 -15.24
CA LEU A 23 22.57 6.13 -14.91
C LEU A 23 23.53 6.62 -13.82
N LEU A 24 23.66 5.86 -12.73
CA LEU A 24 24.56 6.21 -11.61
C LEU A 24 26.05 6.19 -12.03
N LEU A 25 26.44 5.26 -12.89
CA LEU A 25 27.81 5.21 -13.43
C LEU A 25 28.15 6.41 -14.32
N SER A 26 27.16 7.03 -14.98
CA SER A 26 27.39 8.23 -15.82
C SER A 26 27.62 9.50 -14.98
N ARG A 27 27.32 9.49 -13.68
CA ARG A 27 27.52 10.57 -12.70
C ARG A 27 27.09 11.95 -13.19
N PRO A 28 25.84 12.16 -13.65
CA PRO A 28 25.37 13.48 -14.03
C PRO A 28 25.27 14.41 -12.81
N ASP A 29 25.39 15.73 -13.02
CA ASP A 29 25.27 16.72 -11.94
C ASP A 29 23.85 16.76 -11.34
N LEU A 30 22.83 16.37 -12.13
CA LEU A 30 21.42 16.31 -11.73
C LEU A 30 20.82 14.97 -12.12
N LEU A 31 20.29 14.24 -11.13
CA LEU A 31 19.49 13.02 -11.31
C LEU A 31 18.00 13.32 -11.16
N LEU A 32 17.21 12.89 -12.13
CA LEU A 32 15.75 12.89 -12.06
C LEU A 32 15.28 11.44 -12.03
N LEU A 33 14.64 11.03 -10.93
CA LEU A 33 14.20 9.67 -10.69
C LEU A 33 12.69 9.65 -10.49
N ASP A 34 11.99 8.84 -11.27
CA ASP A 34 10.55 8.63 -11.17
C ASP A 34 10.28 7.22 -10.64
N GLU A 35 9.73 7.14 -9.43
CA GLU A 35 9.44 5.91 -8.68
C GLU A 35 10.62 4.90 -8.72
N PRO A 36 11.82 5.30 -8.28
CA PRO A 36 13.02 4.47 -8.47
C PRO A 36 13.00 3.17 -7.68
N THR A 37 12.20 3.07 -6.61
CA THR A 37 12.09 1.90 -5.74
C THR A 37 11.04 0.89 -6.21
N ASN A 38 10.10 1.27 -7.10
CA ASN A 38 9.05 0.38 -7.58
C ASN A 38 9.62 -0.87 -8.26
N HIS A 39 9.06 -2.03 -7.91
CA HIS A 39 9.47 -3.35 -8.41
C HIS A 39 10.91 -3.77 -8.04
N LEU A 40 11.60 -3.02 -7.19
CA LEU A 40 12.87 -3.43 -6.61
C LEU A 40 12.61 -4.24 -5.34
N ASP A 41 13.41 -5.27 -5.14
CA ASP A 41 13.44 -5.97 -3.86
C ASP A 41 14.14 -5.12 -2.78
N ALA A 42 13.90 -5.45 -1.52
CA ALA A 42 14.41 -4.70 -0.38
C ALA A 42 15.94 -4.51 -0.38
N GLU A 43 16.67 -5.49 -0.92
CA GLU A 43 18.14 -5.43 -1.04
C GLU A 43 18.57 -4.40 -2.09
N SER A 44 17.88 -4.39 -3.24
CA SER A 44 18.14 -3.40 -4.30
C SER A 44 17.79 -1.99 -3.86
N VAL A 45 16.69 -1.82 -3.09
CA VAL A 45 16.33 -0.53 -2.50
C VAL A 45 17.40 -0.06 -1.53
N ALA A 46 17.86 -0.91 -0.59
CA ALA A 46 18.92 -0.57 0.35
C ALA A 46 20.25 -0.23 -0.33
N TRP A 47 20.55 -0.87 -1.46
CA TRP A 47 21.70 -0.52 -2.29
C TRP A 47 21.53 0.86 -2.93
N LEU A 48 20.34 1.16 -3.48
CA LEU A 48 20.04 2.44 -4.10
C LEU A 48 20.11 3.58 -3.07
N GLU A 49 19.51 3.41 -1.89
CA GLU A 49 19.58 4.36 -0.78
C GLU A 49 21.03 4.74 -0.43
N ARG A 50 21.91 3.75 -0.28
CA ARG A 50 23.34 3.99 -0.02
C ARG A 50 24.02 4.74 -1.16
N SER A 51 23.74 4.33 -2.40
CA SER A 51 24.34 4.96 -3.58
C SER A 51 23.93 6.42 -3.75
N LEU A 52 22.68 6.75 -3.43
CA LEU A 52 22.16 8.13 -3.52
C LEU A 52 22.58 8.99 -2.33
N ARG A 53 22.76 8.43 -1.15
CA ARG A 53 23.28 9.15 0.02
C ARG A 53 24.72 9.65 -0.21
N ASP A 54 25.53 8.84 -0.89
CA ASP A 54 26.92 9.16 -1.22
C ASP A 54 27.06 9.92 -2.55
N TYR A 55 25.94 10.25 -3.22
CA TYR A 55 25.93 10.90 -4.51
C TYR A 55 26.34 12.37 -4.38
N SER A 56 27.33 12.80 -5.20
CA SER A 56 27.87 14.17 -5.12
C SER A 56 27.02 15.22 -5.85
N GLY A 57 26.13 14.80 -6.76
CA GLY A 57 25.23 15.67 -7.50
C GLY A 57 23.90 15.92 -6.80
N THR A 58 23.04 16.68 -7.46
CA THR A 58 21.67 16.93 -6.98
C THR A 58 20.75 15.79 -7.43
N VAL A 59 19.89 15.29 -6.51
CA VAL A 59 18.89 14.27 -6.80
C VAL A 59 17.50 14.83 -6.58
N ILE A 60 16.62 14.67 -7.57
CA ILE A 60 15.19 14.92 -7.44
C ILE A 60 14.49 13.58 -7.72
N ALA A 61 13.78 13.06 -6.72
CA ALA A 61 13.06 11.81 -6.83
C ALA A 61 11.56 12.02 -6.57
N ILE A 62 10.72 11.43 -7.42
CA ILE A 62 9.30 11.24 -7.17
C ILE A 62 9.15 9.82 -6.62
N THR A 63 8.59 9.67 -5.44
CA THR A 63 8.39 8.34 -4.84
C THR A 63 7.34 8.37 -3.74
N HIS A 64 6.70 7.22 -3.54
CA HIS A 64 5.80 6.93 -2.42
C HIS A 64 6.46 6.07 -1.34
N ASP A 65 7.73 5.66 -1.55
CA ASP A 65 8.49 4.87 -0.58
C ASP A 65 8.97 5.75 0.58
N ARG A 66 8.29 5.58 1.71
CA ARG A 66 8.52 6.38 2.92
C ARG A 66 9.87 6.12 3.59
N TYR A 67 10.34 4.87 3.57
CA TYR A 67 11.69 4.54 4.06
C TYR A 67 12.78 5.16 3.21
N PHE A 68 12.61 5.10 1.89
CA PHE A 68 13.53 5.75 0.98
C PHE A 68 13.59 7.26 1.22
N LEU A 69 12.43 7.92 1.35
CA LEU A 69 12.36 9.35 1.69
C LEU A 69 13.00 9.65 3.04
N ASP A 70 12.81 8.79 4.04
CA ASP A 70 13.37 8.99 5.37
C ASP A 70 14.88 8.84 5.40
N ASN A 71 15.43 7.92 4.59
CA ASN A 71 16.85 7.60 4.54
C ASN A 71 17.66 8.50 3.60
N VAL A 72 17.05 9.05 2.54
CA VAL A 72 17.78 9.73 1.45
C VAL A 72 17.44 11.20 1.34
N ALA A 73 16.18 11.61 1.62
CA ALA A 73 15.74 12.97 1.39
C ALA A 73 16.26 13.93 2.47
N GLY A 74 16.83 15.06 2.04
CA GLY A 74 17.12 16.21 2.90
C GLY A 74 16.05 17.31 2.80
N TRP A 75 15.23 17.25 1.76
CA TRP A 75 14.10 18.15 1.51
C TRP A 75 12.95 17.35 0.90
N ILE A 76 11.72 17.70 1.27
CA ILE A 76 10.50 17.16 0.67
C ILE A 76 9.69 18.30 0.08
N LEU A 77 9.33 18.18 -1.20
CA LEU A 77 8.39 19.06 -1.88
C LEU A 77 7.04 18.36 -1.97
N GLU A 78 6.10 18.76 -1.12
CA GLU A 78 4.71 18.27 -1.21
C GLU A 78 3.96 19.03 -2.29
N LEU A 79 3.34 18.30 -3.21
CA LEU A 79 2.43 18.87 -4.22
C LEU A 79 1.00 18.71 -3.71
N ASP A 80 0.42 19.78 -3.19
CA ASP A 80 -0.93 19.80 -2.63
C ASP A 80 -1.78 20.86 -3.36
N ARG A 81 -2.86 20.44 -4.01
CA ARG A 81 -3.85 21.32 -4.67
C ARG A 81 -3.22 22.35 -5.62
N GLY A 82 -2.28 21.91 -6.44
CA GLY A 82 -1.58 22.76 -7.40
C GLY A 82 -0.55 23.71 -6.78
N LYS A 83 -0.24 23.55 -5.49
CA LYS A 83 0.81 24.31 -4.79
C LYS A 83 1.95 23.35 -4.42
N GLY A 84 3.18 23.81 -4.57
CA GLY A 84 4.37 23.14 -4.05
C GLY A 84 4.72 23.71 -2.67
N ILE A 85 4.77 22.85 -1.65
CA ILE A 85 5.08 23.22 -0.28
C ILE A 85 6.39 22.53 0.10
N PRO A 86 7.50 23.29 0.24
CA PRO A 86 8.78 22.70 0.63
C PRO A 86 8.86 22.49 2.14
N TYR A 87 9.42 21.37 2.53
CA TYR A 87 9.74 21.02 3.90
C TYR A 87 11.21 20.64 4.01
N GLU A 88 11.91 21.17 4.97
CA GLU A 88 13.27 20.77 5.29
C GLU A 88 13.25 19.51 6.16
N GLY A 89 14.07 18.54 5.80
CA GLY A 89 14.21 17.27 6.50
C GLY A 89 13.73 16.07 5.69
N ASN A 90 13.67 14.93 6.36
CA ASN A 90 13.25 13.64 5.84
C ASN A 90 11.73 13.44 5.97
N TYR A 91 11.24 12.23 5.67
CA TYR A 91 9.82 11.91 5.72
C TYR A 91 9.22 12.07 7.13
N SER A 92 9.92 11.60 8.18
CA SER A 92 9.48 11.74 9.57
C SER A 92 9.35 13.22 9.96
N GLY A 93 10.32 14.04 9.60
CA GLY A 93 10.27 15.49 9.84
C GLY A 93 9.15 16.19 9.06
N TRP A 94 8.92 15.79 7.81
CA TRP A 94 7.78 16.26 7.03
C TRP A 94 6.44 15.93 7.69
N LEU A 95 6.31 14.70 8.22
CA LEU A 95 5.08 14.24 8.85
C LEU A 95 4.72 15.10 10.08
N GLU A 96 5.70 15.41 10.92
CA GLU A 96 5.53 16.28 12.09
C GLU A 96 5.13 17.70 11.68
N GLN A 97 5.83 18.27 10.69
CA GLN A 97 5.56 19.62 10.20
C GLN A 97 4.17 19.68 9.52
N LYS A 98 3.79 18.67 8.73
CA LYS A 98 2.45 18.58 8.11
C LYS A 98 1.36 18.53 9.18
N ARG A 99 1.54 17.69 10.21
CA ARG A 99 0.59 17.59 11.33
C ARG A 99 0.42 18.93 12.05
N ALA A 100 1.51 19.60 12.40
CA ALA A 100 1.46 20.91 13.04
C ALA A 100 0.75 21.95 12.16
N ARG A 101 0.99 21.92 10.83
CA ARG A 101 0.29 22.78 9.86
C ARG A 101 -1.21 22.53 9.86
N LEU A 102 -1.62 21.26 9.77
CA LEU A 102 -3.05 20.88 9.73
C LEU A 102 -3.76 21.28 11.03
N GLU A 103 -3.15 21.05 12.19
CA GLU A 103 -3.70 21.50 13.49
C GLU A 103 -3.86 23.03 13.58
N ALA A 104 -2.92 23.78 13.02
CA ALA A 104 -3.01 25.25 12.97
C ALA A 104 -4.11 25.70 12.00
N GLU A 105 -4.24 25.06 10.85
CA GLU A 105 -5.29 25.30 9.85
C GLU A 105 -6.67 25.00 10.44
N GLU A 106 -6.85 23.88 11.13
CA GLU A 106 -8.11 23.48 11.78
C GLU A 106 -8.56 24.50 12.84
N LYS A 107 -7.63 24.97 13.68
CA LYS A 107 -7.90 26.05 14.64
C LYS A 107 -8.36 27.32 13.94
N THR A 108 -7.73 27.68 12.83
CA THR A 108 -8.08 28.87 12.03
C THR A 108 -9.44 28.72 11.39
N ASP A 109 -9.77 27.55 10.86
CA ASP A 109 -11.07 27.26 10.25
C ASP A 109 -12.21 27.23 11.28
N SER A 110 -11.98 26.65 12.45
CA SER A 110 -12.92 26.70 13.56
C SER A 110 -13.22 28.15 14.01
N ALA A 111 -12.19 29.02 14.07
CA ALA A 111 -12.37 30.41 14.35
C ALA A 111 -13.14 31.17 13.23
N ARG A 112 -12.84 30.83 11.97
CA ARG A 112 -13.53 31.36 10.78
C ARG A 112 -15.01 30.96 10.78
N GLN A 113 -15.31 29.69 11.08
CA GLN A 113 -16.68 29.17 11.13
C GLN A 113 -17.51 29.88 12.21
N ARG A 114 -16.97 30.08 13.42
CA ARG A 114 -17.63 30.87 14.48
C ARG A 114 -17.87 32.33 14.07
N THR A 115 -16.98 32.90 13.27
CA THR A 115 -17.14 34.24 12.73
C THR A 115 -18.26 34.27 11.68
N LEU A 116 -18.28 33.27 10.80
CA LEU A 116 -19.30 33.10 9.77
C LEU A 116 -20.70 32.95 10.37
N GLU A 117 -20.84 32.14 11.43
CA GLU A 117 -22.09 31.95 12.16
C GLU A 117 -22.58 33.29 12.75
N ARG A 118 -21.72 34.08 13.39
CA ARG A 118 -22.04 35.40 13.93
C ARG A 118 -22.46 36.41 12.83
N GLU A 119 -21.77 36.39 11.69
CA GLU A 119 -22.09 37.22 10.56
C GLU A 119 -23.43 36.78 9.89
N LEU A 120 -23.71 35.47 9.85
CA LEU A 120 -24.96 34.90 9.35
C LEU A 120 -26.13 35.32 10.23
N GLU A 121 -26.01 35.29 11.55
CA GLU A 121 -27.03 35.81 12.46
C GLU A 121 -27.29 37.29 12.21
N TRP A 122 -26.23 38.10 12.02
CA TRP A 122 -26.40 39.51 11.69
C TRP A 122 -27.11 39.72 10.33
N VAL A 123 -26.81 38.91 9.30
CA VAL A 123 -27.47 38.95 7.99
C VAL A 123 -28.95 38.59 8.12
N ARG A 124 -29.33 37.72 9.05
CA ARG A 124 -30.75 37.33 9.31
C ARG A 124 -31.54 38.37 10.10
N MET A 125 -30.89 39.33 10.74
CA MET A 125 -31.60 40.41 11.46
C MET A 125 -32.42 41.32 10.53
N ALA A 126 -33.51 41.94 11.06
CA ALA A 126 -34.46 42.72 10.31
C ALA A 126 -33.86 43.91 9.57
N PRO A 127 -34.44 44.34 8.42
CA PRO A 127 -33.89 45.40 7.55
C PRO A 127 -33.59 46.73 8.23
N LYS A 128 -34.35 47.11 9.28
CA LYS A 128 -34.13 48.37 10.04
C LYS A 128 -32.78 48.43 10.79
N ALA A 129 -32.17 47.27 11.11
CA ALA A 129 -30.87 47.22 11.78
C ALA A 129 -29.66 47.29 10.81
N ARG A 130 -29.94 47.25 9.48
CA ARG A 130 -28.88 47.19 8.43
C ARG A 130 -28.51 48.53 7.81
N GLN A 131 -29.19 49.63 8.20
CA GLN A 131 -28.96 50.94 7.54
C GLN A 131 -27.58 51.52 7.89
N ALA A 132 -26.84 51.83 6.86
CA ALA A 132 -25.62 52.62 6.72
C ALA A 132 -24.25 51.89 6.68
N LYS A 133 -24.07 50.68 7.23
CA LYS A 133 -22.78 49.91 7.11
C LYS A 133 -22.94 48.57 6.37
N GLY A 134 -24.05 48.32 5.72
CA GLY A 134 -24.44 47.01 5.24
C GLY A 134 -23.65 46.45 4.04
N LYS A 135 -23.27 47.30 3.06
CA LYS A 135 -22.65 46.82 1.82
C LYS A 135 -21.24 46.24 2.01
N ALA A 136 -20.41 46.92 2.78
CA ALA A 136 -19.04 46.46 3.04
C ALA A 136 -19.03 45.17 3.89
N ARG A 137 -19.94 45.05 4.87
CA ARG A 137 -20.05 43.88 5.73
C ARG A 137 -20.69 42.70 5.00
N LEU A 138 -21.64 42.95 4.06
CA LEU A 138 -22.18 41.91 3.21
C LEU A 138 -21.11 41.34 2.24
N ALA A 139 -20.33 42.23 1.61
CA ALA A 139 -19.20 41.80 0.76
C ALA A 139 -18.13 41.02 1.56
N ALA A 140 -17.86 41.42 2.81
CA ALA A 140 -16.98 40.67 3.68
C ALA A 140 -17.55 39.30 4.06
N TYR A 141 -18.85 39.18 4.28
CA TYR A 141 -19.53 37.89 4.50
C TYR A 141 -19.48 37.01 3.25
N GLU A 142 -19.78 37.55 2.05
CA GLU A 142 -19.70 36.80 0.79
C GLU A 142 -18.26 36.25 0.53
N LYS A 143 -17.25 37.07 0.87
CA LYS A 143 -15.86 36.63 0.79
C LYS A 143 -15.56 35.52 1.80
N LEU A 144 -16.03 35.63 3.05
CA LEU A 144 -15.88 34.58 4.06
C LEU A 144 -16.61 33.28 3.68
N VAL A 145 -17.78 33.37 3.03
CA VAL A 145 -18.51 32.21 2.50
C VAL A 145 -17.74 31.54 1.38
N ALA A 146 -17.18 32.32 0.45
CA ALA A 146 -16.35 31.77 -0.65
C ALA A 146 -15.09 31.09 -0.10
N GLU A 147 -14.39 31.74 0.83
CA GLU A 147 -13.22 31.16 1.51
C GLU A 147 -13.57 29.91 2.35
N ALA A 148 -14.74 29.86 2.98
CA ALA A 148 -15.22 28.70 3.71
C ALA A 148 -15.63 27.56 2.78
N ALA A 149 -16.21 27.85 1.60
CA ALA A 149 -16.52 26.86 0.58
C ALA A 149 -15.25 26.21 0.01
N GLU A 150 -14.19 27.00 -0.21
CA GLU A 150 -12.86 26.46 -0.57
C GLU A 150 -12.25 25.64 0.56
N ALA A 151 -12.48 26.02 1.82
CA ALA A 151 -12.00 25.28 2.99
C ALA A 151 -12.78 23.99 3.23
N THR A 152 -14.07 23.94 2.92
CA THR A 152 -14.93 22.74 3.09
C THR A 152 -14.63 21.64 2.06
N GLN A 153 -13.93 21.98 0.96
CA GLN A 153 -13.32 20.98 0.06
C GLN A 153 -12.03 20.34 0.63
N ARG A 154 -11.64 20.71 1.85
CA ARG A 154 -10.52 20.10 2.56
C ARG A 154 -10.89 18.69 2.93
N ASP A 155 -10.00 17.79 2.61
CA ASP A 155 -10.18 16.35 2.70
C ASP A 155 -10.58 15.91 4.12
N SER A 156 -11.72 15.25 4.22
CA SER A 156 -11.90 14.23 5.24
C SER A 156 -10.77 13.21 5.02
N GLU A 157 -10.00 12.89 6.04
CA GLU A 157 -9.03 11.79 5.99
C GLU A 157 -9.70 10.58 5.35
N LEU A 158 -9.02 10.01 4.36
CA LEU A 158 -9.51 8.79 3.72
C LEU A 158 -9.58 7.69 4.78
N GLN A 159 -10.74 7.06 4.92
CA GLN A 159 -10.93 5.95 5.84
C GLN A 159 -11.43 4.74 5.07
N ILE A 160 -10.58 3.73 4.94
CA ILE A 160 -10.96 2.44 4.37
C ILE A 160 -11.47 1.55 5.50
N THR A 161 -12.70 1.09 5.40
CA THR A 161 -13.25 0.09 6.31
C THR A 161 -13.23 -1.27 5.63
N ILE A 162 -12.57 -2.24 6.26
CA ILE A 162 -12.48 -3.61 5.77
C ILE A 162 -13.40 -4.48 6.62
N PRO A 163 -14.53 -4.95 6.07
CA PRO A 163 -15.46 -5.80 6.80
C PRO A 163 -15.02 -7.26 6.80
N ALA A 164 -15.54 -8.02 7.77
CA ALA A 164 -15.58 -9.48 7.69
C ALA A 164 -17.03 -9.92 7.91
N ASN A 165 -17.55 -10.78 7.02
CA ASN A 165 -18.93 -11.28 7.09
C ASN A 165 -19.10 -12.29 8.21
N GLN A 166 -18.09 -13.12 8.42
CA GLN A 166 -18.11 -14.20 9.37
C GLN A 166 -16.89 -14.11 10.30
N ARG A 167 -17.08 -14.44 11.56
CA ARG A 167 -15.98 -14.54 12.50
C ARG A 167 -15.13 -15.78 12.19
N LEU A 168 -13.81 -15.61 12.23
CA LEU A 168 -12.88 -16.73 12.11
C LEU A 168 -13.02 -17.67 13.31
N GLY A 169 -12.91 -18.97 13.05
CA GLY A 169 -12.71 -19.99 14.06
C GLY A 169 -11.28 -19.97 14.62
N ASP A 170 -10.99 -20.89 15.53
CA ASP A 170 -9.66 -21.00 16.15
C ASP A 170 -8.60 -21.48 15.16
N GLN A 171 -8.97 -22.27 14.15
CA GLN A 171 -8.10 -22.72 13.09
C GLN A 171 -8.31 -21.85 11.84
N VAL A 172 -7.27 -21.15 11.40
CA VAL A 172 -7.29 -20.31 10.18
C VAL A 172 -6.52 -20.99 9.07
N ILE A 173 -5.20 -21.04 9.14
CA ILE A 173 -4.33 -21.79 8.25
C ILE A 173 -3.29 -22.52 9.10
N GLU A 174 -3.12 -23.81 8.83
CA GLU A 174 -2.06 -24.64 9.37
C GLU A 174 -1.27 -25.24 8.21
N VAL A 175 0.02 -25.02 8.23
CA VAL A 175 0.95 -25.49 7.22
C VAL A 175 1.96 -26.40 7.90
N GLU A 176 2.05 -27.66 7.41
CA GLU A 176 2.91 -28.68 7.96
C GLU A 176 3.89 -29.22 6.92
N ASN A 177 5.16 -28.97 7.12
CA ASN A 177 6.31 -29.53 6.38
C ASN A 177 6.17 -29.44 4.84
N ILE A 178 5.62 -28.33 4.34
CA ILE A 178 5.42 -28.18 2.89
C ILE A 178 6.73 -27.91 2.18
N SER A 179 6.86 -28.55 1.01
CA SER A 179 7.92 -28.25 0.06
C SER A 179 7.33 -28.04 -1.32
N LYS A 180 7.92 -27.11 -2.10
CA LYS A 180 7.49 -26.79 -3.45
C LYS A 180 8.65 -26.40 -4.35
N GLY A 181 8.70 -27.02 -5.52
CA GLY A 181 9.66 -26.68 -6.57
C GLY A 181 9.03 -26.60 -7.94
N PHE A 182 9.72 -25.99 -8.88
CA PHE A 182 9.39 -25.97 -10.29
C PHE A 182 10.63 -26.26 -11.13
N GLY A 183 10.51 -27.21 -12.06
CA GLY A 183 11.64 -27.64 -12.88
C GLY A 183 12.78 -28.19 -12.02
N GLU A 184 13.94 -27.57 -12.04
CA GLU A 184 15.12 -27.96 -11.25
C GLU A 184 15.32 -27.11 -9.99
N SER A 185 14.42 -26.15 -9.73
CA SER A 185 14.55 -25.19 -8.63
C SER A 185 13.57 -25.51 -7.51
N LEU A 186 14.10 -25.79 -6.31
CA LEU A 186 13.32 -25.89 -5.08
C LEU A 186 13.11 -24.45 -4.54
N LEU A 187 11.86 -24.03 -4.37
CA LEU A 187 11.51 -22.68 -3.89
C LEU A 187 11.29 -22.66 -2.38
N ILE A 188 10.58 -23.64 -1.85
CA ILE A 188 10.20 -23.77 -0.44
C ILE A 188 10.62 -25.18 0.02
N GLU A 189 11.30 -25.26 1.16
CA GLU A 189 11.75 -26.50 1.77
C GLU A 189 11.29 -26.56 3.22
N ASP A 190 10.53 -27.60 3.55
CA ASP A 190 10.12 -27.96 4.93
C ASP A 190 9.50 -26.78 5.73
N LEU A 191 8.60 -26.02 5.11
CA LEU A 191 7.95 -24.88 5.76
C LEU A 191 6.78 -25.34 6.62
N SER A 192 6.79 -24.93 7.89
CA SER A 192 5.70 -25.12 8.84
C SER A 192 5.37 -23.82 9.57
N PHE A 193 4.11 -23.46 9.63
CA PHE A 193 3.61 -22.34 10.44
C PHE A 193 2.11 -22.45 10.69
N ILE A 194 1.63 -21.72 11.68
CA ILE A 194 0.21 -21.56 11.97
C ILE A 194 -0.12 -20.08 11.91
N LEU A 195 -1.15 -19.73 11.13
CA LEU A 195 -1.67 -18.36 11.10
C LEU A 195 -2.63 -18.16 12.26
N PRO A 196 -2.29 -17.31 13.25
CA PRO A 196 -3.15 -17.07 14.39
C PRO A 196 -4.38 -16.22 14.02
N PRO A 197 -5.50 -16.36 14.74
CA PRO A 197 -6.65 -15.47 14.59
C PRO A 197 -6.26 -14.00 14.79
N ALA A 198 -6.79 -13.11 13.94
CA ALA A 198 -6.45 -11.68 13.89
C ALA A 198 -4.96 -11.38 13.59
N GLY A 199 -4.18 -12.39 13.15
CA GLY A 199 -2.80 -12.21 12.72
C GLY A 199 -2.70 -11.51 11.38
N ILE A 200 -1.78 -10.55 11.28
CA ILE A 200 -1.38 -9.94 10.00
C ILE A 200 0.05 -10.38 9.73
N VAL A 201 0.24 -11.13 8.66
CA VAL A 201 1.54 -11.72 8.28
C VAL A 201 2.13 -10.95 7.12
N GLY A 202 3.28 -10.32 7.33
CA GLY A 202 4.09 -9.73 6.28
C GLY A 202 4.97 -10.78 5.61
N VAL A 203 4.85 -10.97 4.30
CA VAL A 203 5.68 -11.91 3.52
C VAL A 203 6.76 -11.11 2.79
N ILE A 204 8.00 -11.39 3.13
CA ILE A 204 9.17 -10.66 2.61
C ILE A 204 10.16 -11.60 1.92
N GLY A 205 10.99 -11.05 1.05
CA GLY A 205 12.04 -11.80 0.33
C GLY A 205 12.30 -11.26 -1.06
N GLY A 206 13.37 -11.73 -1.68
CA GLY A 206 13.76 -11.31 -3.03
C GLY A 206 12.73 -11.62 -4.11
N ASN A 207 12.84 -10.94 -5.25
CA ASN A 207 12.00 -11.24 -6.41
C ASN A 207 12.28 -12.65 -6.92
N GLY A 208 11.18 -13.39 -7.18
CA GLY A 208 11.27 -14.80 -7.60
C GLY A 208 11.46 -15.80 -6.46
N ALA A 209 11.58 -15.38 -5.20
CA ALA A 209 11.83 -16.26 -4.06
C ALA A 209 10.72 -17.30 -3.78
N GLY A 210 9.55 -17.16 -4.40
CA GLY A 210 8.43 -18.08 -4.20
C GLY A 210 7.25 -17.49 -3.42
N LYS A 211 7.25 -16.20 -3.13
CA LYS A 211 6.18 -15.52 -2.37
C LYS A 211 4.79 -15.70 -3.00
N THR A 212 4.62 -15.32 -4.26
CA THR A 212 3.37 -15.50 -5.02
C THR A 212 3.03 -16.99 -5.20
N THR A 213 4.05 -17.88 -5.26
CA THR A 213 3.82 -19.33 -5.27
C THR A 213 3.14 -19.79 -3.99
N LEU A 214 3.60 -19.32 -2.83
CA LEU A 214 2.93 -19.61 -1.55
C LEU A 214 1.46 -19.16 -1.57
N PHE A 215 1.16 -17.95 -2.06
CA PHE A 215 -0.22 -17.49 -2.19
C PHE A 215 -1.06 -18.41 -3.05
N ARG A 216 -0.55 -18.83 -4.21
CA ARG A 216 -1.26 -19.77 -5.09
C ARG A 216 -1.46 -21.14 -4.46
N MET A 217 -0.51 -21.60 -3.62
CA MET A 217 -0.68 -22.83 -2.83
C MET A 217 -1.81 -22.70 -1.82
N LEU A 218 -1.91 -21.57 -1.11
CA LEU A 218 -2.99 -21.29 -0.16
C LEU A 218 -4.35 -21.21 -0.85
N ILE A 219 -4.41 -20.59 -2.04
CA ILE A 219 -5.63 -20.53 -2.86
C ILE A 219 -6.06 -21.94 -3.30
N ALA A 220 -5.15 -22.73 -3.88
CA ALA A 220 -5.43 -24.10 -4.29
C ALA A 220 -5.93 -24.97 -3.12
N ALA A 221 -5.33 -24.80 -1.93
CA ALA A 221 -5.78 -25.49 -0.73
C ALA A 221 -7.19 -25.02 -0.28
N SER A 222 -7.50 -23.73 -0.41
CA SER A 222 -8.84 -23.18 -0.12
C SER A 222 -9.91 -23.72 -1.05
N GLU A 223 -9.58 -23.91 -2.32
CA GLU A 223 -10.46 -24.46 -3.35
C GLU A 223 -10.49 -26.01 -3.36
N GLN A 224 -9.67 -26.64 -2.50
CA GLN A 224 -9.47 -28.10 -2.43
C GLN A 224 -9.01 -28.71 -3.75
N ASP A 225 -8.32 -27.91 -4.58
CA ASP A 225 -7.79 -28.34 -5.88
C ASP A 225 -6.44 -29.06 -5.70
N LYS A 226 -6.51 -30.38 -5.52
CA LYS A 226 -5.31 -31.22 -5.35
C LYS A 226 -4.53 -31.44 -6.64
N ASP A 227 -5.17 -31.21 -7.79
CA ASP A 227 -4.55 -31.36 -9.11
C ASP A 227 -3.90 -30.05 -9.60
N SER A 228 -4.00 -28.99 -8.82
CA SER A 228 -3.38 -27.72 -9.11
C SER A 228 -1.85 -27.86 -9.26
N PRO A 229 -1.25 -27.24 -10.27
CA PRO A 229 0.22 -27.17 -10.38
C PRO A 229 0.89 -26.49 -9.19
N TYR A 230 0.07 -25.78 -8.39
CA TYR A 230 0.49 -25.11 -7.16
C TYR A 230 0.23 -25.92 -5.88
N ALA A 231 -0.34 -27.13 -5.97
CA ALA A 231 -0.40 -28.01 -4.79
C ALA A 231 1.02 -28.29 -4.26
N PRO A 232 1.23 -28.44 -2.94
CA PRO A 232 2.54 -28.76 -2.38
C PRO A 232 3.06 -30.09 -2.91
N ASP A 233 4.36 -30.19 -3.17
CA ASP A 233 5.00 -31.42 -3.62
C ASP A 233 5.14 -32.42 -2.44
N SER A 234 5.23 -31.92 -1.20
CA SER A 234 5.17 -32.68 0.05
C SER A 234 4.59 -31.81 1.17
N GLY A 235 4.15 -32.45 2.26
CA GLY A 235 3.48 -31.79 3.38
C GLY A 235 2.01 -31.51 3.12
N GLU A 236 1.37 -30.76 4.01
CA GLU A 236 -0.07 -30.48 3.97
C GLU A 236 -0.38 -29.04 4.34
N ILE A 237 -1.39 -28.48 3.68
CA ILE A 237 -1.99 -27.17 4.02
C ILE A 237 -3.45 -27.42 4.42
N ARG A 238 -3.79 -27.04 5.65
CA ARG A 238 -5.16 -27.13 6.16
C ARG A 238 -5.73 -25.74 6.36
N ILE A 239 -6.92 -25.51 5.80
CA ILE A 239 -7.65 -24.26 5.91
C ILE A 239 -8.91 -24.50 6.75
N GLY A 240 -9.16 -23.65 7.71
CA GLY A 240 -10.32 -23.74 8.60
C GLY A 240 -11.63 -23.64 7.82
N SER A 241 -12.66 -24.39 8.25
CA SER A 241 -13.96 -24.44 7.57
C SER A 241 -14.75 -23.12 7.59
N THR A 242 -14.36 -22.17 8.45
CA THR A 242 -14.99 -20.85 8.56
C THR A 242 -14.24 -19.77 7.75
N VAL A 243 -13.18 -20.15 7.03
CA VAL A 243 -12.36 -19.22 6.26
C VAL A 243 -13.04 -18.87 4.94
N GLU A 244 -13.26 -17.59 4.73
CA GLU A 244 -13.66 -16.99 3.46
C GLU A 244 -12.48 -16.19 2.91
N LEU A 245 -11.81 -16.72 1.89
CA LEU A 245 -10.59 -16.16 1.34
C LEU A 245 -10.89 -15.08 0.31
N GLY A 246 -10.28 -13.90 0.46
CA GLY A 246 -10.23 -12.83 -0.53
C GLY A 246 -8.81 -12.66 -1.05
N TYR A 247 -8.64 -12.57 -2.37
CA TYR A 247 -7.33 -12.44 -2.99
C TYR A 247 -7.23 -11.19 -3.87
N VAL A 248 -6.24 -10.37 -3.61
CA VAL A 248 -5.84 -9.25 -4.46
C VAL A 248 -4.62 -9.65 -5.26
N ASP A 249 -4.83 -9.92 -6.55
CA ASP A 249 -3.78 -10.34 -7.48
C ASP A 249 -3.05 -9.13 -8.08
N GLN A 250 -1.77 -9.32 -8.36
CA GLN A 250 -0.94 -8.35 -9.05
C GLN A 250 -1.35 -8.12 -10.52
N SER A 251 -1.95 -9.12 -11.20
CA SER A 251 -2.25 -9.09 -12.64
C SER A 251 -3.37 -8.12 -13.03
N ARG A 252 -4.31 -7.81 -12.10
CA ARG A 252 -5.45 -6.89 -12.33
C ARG A 252 -6.34 -7.26 -13.53
N GLU A 253 -6.25 -8.50 -14.01
CA GLU A 253 -6.97 -8.98 -15.22
C GLU A 253 -8.49 -9.10 -15.02
N SER A 254 -8.96 -9.04 -13.77
CA SER A 254 -10.37 -9.20 -13.41
C SER A 254 -11.21 -7.92 -13.55
N LEU A 255 -10.63 -6.80 -14.02
CA LEU A 255 -11.32 -5.52 -14.18
C LEU A 255 -11.83 -5.35 -15.61
N ASP A 256 -13.08 -4.90 -15.76
CA ASP A 256 -13.68 -4.60 -17.07
C ASP A 256 -13.28 -3.17 -17.51
N PRO A 257 -12.49 -3.00 -18.59
CA PRO A 257 -11.99 -1.71 -19.03
C PRO A 257 -13.09 -0.75 -19.51
N GLU A 258 -14.26 -1.27 -19.92
CA GLU A 258 -15.36 -0.47 -20.45
C GLU A 258 -16.29 0.10 -19.37
N ARG A 259 -16.26 -0.46 -18.17
CA ARG A 259 -17.04 0.04 -17.04
C ARG A 259 -16.44 1.30 -16.43
N SER A 260 -17.30 2.13 -15.85
CA SER A 260 -16.84 3.21 -14.98
C SER A 260 -16.30 2.66 -13.66
N VAL A 261 -15.46 3.44 -12.97
CA VAL A 261 -14.96 3.10 -11.62
C VAL A 261 -16.12 2.77 -10.68
N PHE A 262 -17.18 3.58 -10.72
CA PHE A 262 -18.36 3.36 -9.90
C PHE A 262 -19.05 2.02 -10.24
N GLU A 263 -19.29 1.75 -11.50
CA GLU A 263 -19.94 0.49 -11.93
C GLU A 263 -19.10 -0.73 -11.61
N GLU A 264 -17.77 -0.64 -11.78
CA GLU A 264 -16.87 -1.77 -11.53
C GLU A 264 -16.82 -2.13 -10.03
N ILE A 265 -16.80 -1.15 -9.15
CA ILE A 265 -16.75 -1.38 -7.70
C ILE A 265 -18.14 -1.74 -7.16
N THR A 266 -19.20 -1.03 -7.57
CA THR A 266 -20.52 -1.13 -6.94
C THR A 266 -21.50 -2.02 -7.70
N GLY A 267 -21.17 -2.42 -8.94
CA GLY A 267 -22.13 -3.05 -9.85
C GLY A 267 -23.24 -2.11 -10.32
N GLY A 268 -23.02 -0.78 -10.25
CA GLY A 268 -23.98 0.25 -10.62
C GLY A 268 -25.03 0.56 -9.54
N GLN A 269 -24.90 -0.02 -8.35
CA GLN A 269 -25.83 0.16 -7.23
C GLN A 269 -25.49 1.40 -6.41
N GLU A 270 -26.52 2.21 -6.04
CA GLU A 270 -26.34 3.36 -5.14
C GLU A 270 -26.02 2.95 -3.71
N PHE A 271 -26.60 1.85 -3.26
CA PHE A 271 -26.32 1.25 -1.96
C PHE A 271 -25.73 -0.13 -2.18
N ILE A 272 -24.63 -0.43 -1.51
CA ILE A 272 -23.90 -1.68 -1.62
C ILE A 272 -23.73 -2.33 -0.26
N GLN A 273 -23.67 -3.65 -0.25
CA GLN A 273 -23.28 -4.39 0.94
C GLN A 273 -21.75 -4.35 1.08
N VAL A 274 -21.29 -3.90 2.24
CA VAL A 274 -19.88 -3.95 2.65
C VAL A 274 -19.83 -4.76 3.94
N GLY A 275 -19.50 -6.03 3.80
CA GLY A 275 -19.73 -6.98 4.86
C GLY A 275 -21.24 -7.11 5.19
N THR A 276 -21.58 -6.95 6.46
CA THR A 276 -22.96 -7.00 6.95
C THR A 276 -23.68 -5.65 6.92
N ARG A 277 -23.03 -4.57 6.48
CA ARG A 277 -23.58 -3.21 6.48
C ARG A 277 -23.92 -2.74 5.07
N GLU A 278 -25.06 -2.07 4.94
CA GLU A 278 -25.39 -1.33 3.73
C GLU A 278 -24.78 0.07 3.80
N VAL A 279 -24.02 0.45 2.77
CA VAL A 279 -23.37 1.76 2.67
C VAL A 279 -23.67 2.42 1.34
N ASN A 280 -23.58 3.74 1.30
CA ASN A 280 -23.70 4.47 0.04
C ASN A 280 -22.50 4.16 -0.85
N GLY A 281 -22.76 3.67 -2.08
CA GLY A 281 -21.73 3.23 -3.03
C GLY A 281 -20.76 4.35 -3.42
N ARG A 282 -21.26 5.59 -3.61
CA ARG A 282 -20.40 6.74 -3.94
C ARG A 282 -19.46 7.11 -2.80
N ALA A 283 -19.94 7.03 -1.56
CA ALA A 283 -19.10 7.26 -0.37
C ALA A 283 -18.04 6.17 -0.22
N TYR A 284 -18.40 4.90 -0.47
CA TYR A 284 -17.44 3.80 -0.47
C TYR A 284 -16.35 3.98 -1.55
N VAL A 285 -16.73 4.32 -2.77
CA VAL A 285 -15.78 4.59 -3.86
C VAL A 285 -14.88 5.80 -3.54
N ALA A 286 -15.45 6.83 -2.88
CA ALA A 286 -14.67 8.00 -2.46
C ALA A 286 -13.62 7.68 -1.38
N SER A 287 -13.84 6.66 -0.53
CA SER A 287 -12.84 6.21 0.46
C SER A 287 -11.56 5.63 -0.15
N PHE A 288 -11.58 5.29 -1.46
CA PHE A 288 -10.42 4.88 -2.26
C PHE A 288 -9.88 6.02 -3.14
N ASN A 289 -10.13 7.27 -2.74
CA ASN A 289 -9.66 8.48 -3.42
C ASN A 289 -10.20 8.70 -4.85
N PHE A 290 -11.41 8.20 -5.14
CA PHE A 290 -12.16 8.52 -6.36
C PHE A 290 -13.28 9.50 -6.02
N LYS A 291 -13.06 10.80 -6.24
CA LYS A 291 -14.00 11.86 -5.87
C LYS A 291 -14.69 12.44 -7.11
N GLY A 292 -15.95 12.82 -6.96
CA GLY A 292 -16.72 13.54 -7.98
C GLY A 292 -16.70 12.87 -9.36
N SER A 293 -16.11 13.52 -10.37
CA SER A 293 -16.03 13.04 -11.75
C SER A 293 -15.14 11.81 -11.94
N ASP A 294 -14.20 11.55 -11.04
CA ASP A 294 -13.29 10.41 -11.17
C ASP A 294 -14.03 9.08 -11.10
N GLN A 295 -15.17 9.04 -10.40
CA GLN A 295 -16.02 7.86 -10.32
C GLN A 295 -16.66 7.46 -11.67
N GLN A 296 -16.72 8.40 -12.63
CA GLN A 296 -17.28 8.19 -13.96
C GLN A 296 -16.22 7.82 -15.01
N LYS A 297 -14.92 7.92 -14.68
CA LYS A 297 -13.86 7.53 -15.58
C LYS A 297 -13.96 6.04 -15.90
N LYS A 298 -13.68 5.65 -17.13
CA LYS A 298 -13.58 4.22 -17.50
C LYS A 298 -12.33 3.61 -16.89
N VAL A 299 -12.44 2.36 -16.46
CA VAL A 299 -11.33 1.61 -15.87
C VAL A 299 -10.14 1.50 -16.85
N GLY A 300 -10.43 1.38 -18.16
CA GLY A 300 -9.40 1.35 -19.20
C GLY A 300 -8.55 2.62 -19.31
N GLU A 301 -9.09 3.77 -18.90
CA GLU A 301 -8.41 5.09 -18.94
C GLU A 301 -7.57 5.37 -17.70
N LEU A 302 -7.68 4.53 -16.67
CA LEU A 302 -7.01 4.73 -15.39
C LEU A 302 -5.49 4.43 -15.48
N SER A 303 -4.73 5.12 -14.67
CA SER A 303 -3.33 4.78 -14.38
C SER A 303 -3.22 3.42 -13.68
N GLY A 304 -2.00 2.87 -13.61
CA GLY A 304 -1.73 1.63 -12.89
C GLY A 304 -2.18 1.68 -11.43
N GLY A 305 -1.86 2.77 -10.72
CA GLY A 305 -2.24 2.96 -9.32
C GLY A 305 -3.75 3.14 -9.12
N GLU A 306 -4.42 3.86 -10.02
CA GLU A 306 -5.88 3.98 -9.97
C GLU A 306 -6.55 2.62 -10.18
N ARG A 307 -6.10 1.80 -11.12
CA ARG A 307 -6.60 0.42 -11.31
C ARG A 307 -6.35 -0.44 -10.08
N ASN A 308 -5.21 -0.28 -9.41
CA ASN A 308 -4.93 -1.00 -8.17
C ASN A 308 -5.92 -0.64 -7.06
N ARG A 309 -6.25 0.65 -6.90
CA ARG A 309 -7.29 1.10 -5.95
C ARG A 309 -8.68 0.53 -6.27
N VAL A 310 -9.05 0.47 -7.55
CA VAL A 310 -10.34 -0.15 -7.98
C VAL A 310 -10.37 -1.64 -7.62
N HIS A 311 -9.29 -2.37 -7.92
CA HIS A 311 -9.20 -3.79 -7.62
C HIS A 311 -9.26 -4.05 -6.11
N LEU A 312 -8.48 -3.29 -5.33
CA LEU A 312 -8.48 -3.36 -3.88
C LEU A 312 -9.88 -3.09 -3.30
N ALA A 313 -10.55 -2.01 -3.75
CA ALA A 313 -11.91 -1.69 -3.32
C ALA A 313 -12.90 -2.83 -3.61
N LYS A 314 -12.79 -3.46 -4.78
CA LYS A 314 -13.65 -4.57 -5.20
C LYS A 314 -13.48 -5.80 -4.29
N VAL A 315 -12.23 -6.16 -3.97
CA VAL A 315 -11.94 -7.31 -3.09
C VAL A 315 -12.32 -7.01 -1.64
N LEU A 316 -11.94 -5.86 -1.11
CA LEU A 316 -12.22 -5.53 0.29
C LEU A 316 -13.71 -5.40 0.59
N LYS A 317 -14.53 -5.06 -0.40
CA LYS A 317 -15.99 -5.03 -0.27
C LYS A 317 -16.60 -6.40 0.04
N SER A 318 -15.98 -7.48 -0.42
CA SER A 318 -16.56 -8.84 -0.34
C SER A 318 -16.84 -9.32 1.08
N GLY A 319 -16.12 -8.77 2.07
CA GLY A 319 -16.27 -9.16 3.47
C GLY A 319 -15.61 -10.48 3.83
N SER A 320 -14.65 -10.92 3.03
CA SER A 320 -13.79 -12.07 3.34
C SER A 320 -13.15 -11.90 4.71
N ASN A 321 -12.91 -12.99 5.43
CA ASN A 321 -12.29 -12.97 6.76
C ASN A 321 -10.81 -13.38 6.76
N LEU A 322 -10.30 -13.82 5.60
CA LEU A 322 -8.88 -14.01 5.32
C LEU A 322 -8.52 -13.28 4.03
N LEU A 323 -7.60 -12.33 4.10
CA LEU A 323 -7.13 -11.58 2.93
C LEU A 323 -5.72 -12.02 2.54
N LEU A 324 -5.53 -12.35 1.27
CA LEU A 324 -4.23 -12.48 0.63
C LEU A 324 -4.01 -11.26 -0.26
N LEU A 325 -3.02 -10.43 0.08
CA LEU A 325 -2.73 -9.19 -0.64
C LEU A 325 -1.35 -9.28 -1.29
N ASP A 326 -1.29 -9.37 -2.62
CA ASP A 326 -0.03 -9.44 -3.36
C ASP A 326 0.36 -8.04 -3.87
N GLU A 327 1.35 -7.42 -3.21
CA GLU A 327 1.86 -6.08 -3.47
C GLU A 327 0.75 -5.00 -3.52
N PRO A 328 -0.13 -4.92 -2.48
CA PRO A 328 -1.23 -3.98 -2.48
C PRO A 328 -0.77 -2.52 -2.39
N THR A 329 0.45 -2.29 -1.94
CA THR A 329 1.05 -0.98 -1.72
C THR A 329 1.60 -0.35 -3.00
N ASN A 330 1.81 -1.14 -4.06
CA ASN A 330 2.38 -0.65 -5.30
C ASN A 330 1.50 0.42 -5.96
N ASP A 331 2.12 1.52 -6.37
CA ASP A 331 1.47 2.65 -7.04
C ASP A 331 0.36 3.35 -6.21
N LEU A 332 0.25 3.11 -4.89
CA LEU A 332 -0.67 3.83 -4.03
C LEU A 332 -0.05 5.14 -3.52
N ASP A 333 -0.84 6.21 -3.51
CA ASP A 333 -0.45 7.45 -2.87
C ASP A 333 -0.42 7.31 -1.32
N VAL A 334 0.32 8.20 -0.66
CA VAL A 334 0.55 8.15 0.80
C VAL A 334 -0.75 8.18 1.61
N ASP A 335 -1.77 8.92 1.16
CA ASP A 335 -3.02 9.04 1.90
C ASP A 335 -3.85 7.75 1.78
N THR A 336 -3.87 7.12 0.60
CA THR A 336 -4.48 5.80 0.38
C THR A 336 -3.75 4.70 1.17
N LEU A 337 -2.41 4.74 1.22
CA LEU A 337 -1.61 3.81 2.03
C LEU A 337 -1.96 3.90 3.51
N ARG A 338 -2.08 5.11 4.06
CA ARG A 338 -2.48 5.32 5.46
C ARG A 338 -3.89 4.84 5.75
N ALA A 339 -4.82 5.10 4.82
CA ALA A 339 -6.18 4.61 4.95
C ALA A 339 -6.24 3.08 4.95
N LEU A 340 -5.41 2.43 4.12
CA LEU A 340 -5.28 0.97 4.08
C LEU A 340 -4.67 0.42 5.38
N GLU A 341 -3.61 1.06 5.91
CA GLU A 341 -3.01 0.72 7.20
C GLU A 341 -4.06 0.74 8.32
N GLY A 342 -4.78 1.87 8.47
CA GLY A 342 -5.84 1.98 9.48
C GLY A 342 -6.98 0.98 9.28
N GLY A 343 -7.32 0.67 8.01
CA GLY A 343 -8.31 -0.36 7.68
C GLY A 343 -7.86 -1.77 8.10
N LEU A 344 -6.59 -2.11 7.90
CA LEU A 344 -6.02 -3.40 8.29
C LEU A 344 -5.83 -3.51 9.81
N GLU A 345 -5.40 -2.44 10.49
CA GLU A 345 -5.31 -2.41 11.96
C GLU A 345 -6.68 -2.66 12.63
N ALA A 346 -7.76 -2.16 12.01
CA ALA A 346 -9.13 -2.34 12.51
C ALA A 346 -9.81 -3.61 11.96
N TYR A 347 -9.16 -4.37 11.09
CA TYR A 347 -9.73 -5.52 10.43
C TYR A 347 -9.92 -6.70 11.41
N PRO A 348 -11.15 -7.24 11.55
CA PRO A 348 -11.42 -8.32 12.51
C PRO A 348 -11.03 -9.72 12.00
N GLY A 349 -10.49 -9.81 10.78
CA GLY A 349 -10.01 -11.05 10.16
C GLY A 349 -8.50 -11.20 10.22
N CYS A 350 -7.96 -12.09 9.38
CA CYS A 350 -6.52 -12.29 9.18
C CYS A 350 -6.10 -11.76 7.81
N ALA A 351 -4.85 -11.32 7.70
CA ALA A 351 -4.27 -10.96 6.41
C ALA A 351 -2.88 -11.54 6.23
N VAL A 352 -2.58 -11.99 5.02
CA VAL A 352 -1.23 -12.35 4.58
C VAL A 352 -0.86 -11.40 3.45
N ILE A 353 0.21 -10.65 3.61
CA ILE A 353 0.52 -9.52 2.75
C ILE A 353 1.94 -9.64 2.21
N ILE A 354 2.07 -9.79 0.91
CA ILE A 354 3.36 -9.63 0.23
C ILE A 354 3.54 -8.14 -0.02
N SER A 355 4.60 -7.53 0.51
CA SER A 355 4.93 -6.15 0.20
C SER A 355 6.44 -5.90 0.30
N HIS A 356 6.90 -4.98 -0.52
CA HIS A 356 8.25 -4.41 -0.45
C HIS A 356 8.29 -3.10 0.35
N ASP A 357 7.13 -2.54 0.71
CA ASP A 357 7.01 -1.38 1.58
C ASP A 357 7.25 -1.78 3.05
N ARG A 358 8.49 -1.56 3.50
CA ARG A 358 8.93 -1.89 4.86
C ARG A 358 8.17 -1.09 5.91
N TRP A 359 7.90 0.19 5.64
CA TRP A 359 7.16 1.07 6.54
C TRP A 359 5.75 0.57 6.79
N PHE A 360 5.09 0.13 5.71
CA PHE A 360 3.77 -0.48 5.78
C PHE A 360 3.80 -1.76 6.63
N LEU A 361 4.72 -2.68 6.34
CA LEU A 361 4.84 -3.93 7.07
C LEU A 361 5.20 -3.73 8.53
N ASP A 362 6.05 -2.76 8.85
CA ASP A 362 6.41 -2.45 10.23
C ASP A 362 5.21 -1.99 11.07
N ARG A 363 4.28 -1.27 10.46
CA ARG A 363 3.08 -0.77 11.12
C ARG A 363 1.98 -1.83 11.29
N VAL A 364 1.74 -2.65 10.25
CA VAL A 364 0.57 -3.53 10.25
C VAL A 364 0.89 -4.98 10.59
N ALA A 365 2.10 -5.47 10.32
CA ALA A 365 2.43 -6.86 10.51
C ALA A 365 2.63 -7.21 11.99
N THR A 366 1.99 -8.28 12.41
CA THR A 366 2.19 -8.93 13.72
C THR A 366 3.16 -10.09 13.65
N HIS A 367 3.36 -10.63 12.44
CA HIS A 367 4.26 -11.74 12.14
C HIS A 367 4.94 -11.51 10.80
N VAL A 368 6.10 -12.08 10.61
CA VAL A 368 6.87 -12.02 9.36
C VAL A 368 7.16 -13.43 8.86
N LEU A 369 6.93 -13.64 7.57
CA LEU A 369 7.34 -14.83 6.84
C LEU A 369 8.44 -14.44 5.85
N ALA A 370 9.69 -14.73 6.20
CA ALA A 370 10.86 -14.26 5.48
C ALA A 370 11.45 -15.35 4.58
N PHE A 371 11.48 -15.11 3.27
CA PHE A 371 12.18 -15.93 2.29
C PHE A 371 13.66 -15.53 2.27
N GLU A 372 14.49 -16.22 3.05
CA GLU A 372 15.90 -15.86 3.30
C GLU A 372 16.88 -16.39 2.23
N GLY A 373 16.36 -17.06 1.19
CA GLY A 373 17.13 -17.73 0.15
C GLY A 373 17.47 -19.19 0.50
N ASN A 374 18.13 -19.91 -0.44
CA ASN A 374 18.42 -21.34 -0.31
C ASN A 374 17.17 -22.19 0.03
N SER A 375 15.98 -21.77 -0.47
CA SER A 375 14.68 -22.41 -0.24
C SER A 375 14.20 -22.38 1.23
N GLN A 376 14.90 -21.65 2.09
CA GLN A 376 14.54 -21.50 3.50
C GLN A 376 13.55 -20.36 3.68
N VAL A 377 12.46 -20.63 4.41
CA VAL A 377 11.46 -19.67 4.79
C VAL A 377 11.34 -19.66 6.31
N ARG A 378 11.53 -18.50 6.91
CA ARG A 378 11.54 -18.33 8.37
C ARG A 378 10.23 -17.72 8.83
N TRP A 379 9.56 -18.34 9.78
CA TRP A 379 8.46 -17.75 10.54
C TRP A 379 9.00 -16.95 11.72
N PHE A 380 8.54 -15.73 11.90
CA PHE A 380 8.96 -14.83 12.97
C PHE A 380 7.73 -14.13 13.59
N GLU A 381 7.62 -14.16 14.91
CA GLU A 381 6.63 -13.41 15.69
C GLU A 381 7.17 -12.02 15.98
N GLY A 382 6.55 -10.99 15.45
CA GLY A 382 6.95 -9.60 15.56
C GLY A 382 6.80 -8.85 14.25
N ASN A 383 7.09 -7.53 14.28
CA ASN A 383 7.03 -6.68 13.12
C ASN A 383 8.32 -6.75 12.26
N PHE A 384 8.36 -5.95 11.20
CA PHE A 384 9.49 -5.96 10.28
C PHE A 384 10.80 -5.48 10.92
N ASP A 385 10.76 -4.41 11.74
CA ASP A 385 11.96 -3.84 12.39
C ASP A 385 12.57 -4.80 13.41
N GLU A 386 11.73 -5.48 14.18
CA GLU A 386 12.14 -6.51 15.12
C GLU A 386 12.83 -7.68 14.41
N TYR A 387 12.23 -8.16 13.30
CA TYR A 387 12.84 -9.20 12.46
C TYR A 387 14.20 -8.76 11.93
N GLU A 388 14.30 -7.56 11.36
CA GLU A 388 15.55 -7.04 10.80
C GLU A 388 16.62 -6.86 11.87
N SER A 389 16.24 -6.43 13.06
CA SER A 389 17.15 -6.30 14.21
C SER A 389 17.73 -7.64 14.66
N VAL A 390 16.91 -8.69 14.69
CA VAL A 390 17.38 -10.06 15.00
C VAL A 390 18.30 -10.56 13.89
N ARG A 391 17.90 -10.41 12.62
CA ARG A 391 18.70 -10.82 11.46
C ARG A 391 20.07 -10.16 11.42
N ARG A 392 20.15 -8.85 11.71
CA ARG A 392 21.43 -8.11 11.77
C ARG A 392 22.35 -8.63 12.88
N LYS A 393 21.81 -9.04 14.01
CA LYS A 393 22.58 -9.63 15.10
C LYS A 393 23.14 -11.02 14.74
N GLU A 394 22.35 -11.84 14.03
CA GLU A 394 22.74 -13.18 13.62
C GLU A 394 23.80 -13.17 12.49
N LEU A 395 23.68 -12.28 11.52
CA LEU A 395 24.54 -12.21 10.33
C LEU A 395 25.79 -11.34 10.53
N GLY A 396 25.86 -10.54 11.61
CA GLY A 396 26.92 -9.55 11.84
C GLY A 396 26.79 -8.31 10.95
N ALA A 397 27.63 -7.29 11.23
CA ALA A 397 27.58 -5.99 10.56
C ALA A 397 27.93 -6.02 9.04
N ASP A 398 28.44 -7.13 8.53
CA ASP A 398 28.95 -7.31 7.15
C ASP A 398 27.99 -8.08 6.23
N SER A 399 26.69 -8.15 6.53
CA SER A 399 25.74 -8.79 5.65
C SER A 399 25.47 -7.96 4.38
N ALA A 400 26.43 -8.03 3.44
CA ALA A 400 26.17 -7.58 2.08
C ALA A 400 25.04 -8.44 1.49
N PRO A 401 24.08 -7.84 0.77
CA PRO A 401 22.98 -8.57 0.15
C PRO A 401 23.55 -9.66 -0.78
N THR A 402 23.21 -10.90 -0.50
CA THR A 402 23.63 -12.05 -1.31
C THR A 402 22.48 -12.43 -2.24
N ARG A 403 22.84 -12.68 -3.51
CA ARG A 403 21.90 -13.17 -4.54
C ARG A 403 21.13 -14.37 -4.00
N VAL A 404 19.80 -14.38 -4.18
CA VAL A 404 18.95 -15.53 -3.89
C VAL A 404 19.51 -16.76 -4.62
N LYS A 405 20.03 -17.73 -3.88
CA LYS A 405 20.48 -19.01 -4.40
C LYS A 405 19.36 -20.02 -4.16
N TYR A 406 19.01 -20.78 -5.17
CA TYR A 406 18.07 -21.89 -5.05
C TYR A 406 18.84 -23.19 -4.87
N LYS A 407 18.33 -24.09 -4.05
CA LYS A 407 18.82 -25.45 -4.01
C LYS A 407 18.37 -26.19 -5.28
N PRO A 408 19.23 -26.98 -5.94
CA PRO A 408 18.79 -27.88 -6.99
C PRO A 408 17.86 -28.94 -6.39
N LEU A 409 16.78 -29.27 -7.10
CA LEU A 409 15.91 -30.40 -6.77
C LEU A 409 16.70 -31.69 -6.95
N THR A 410 17.09 -32.34 -5.88
CA THR A 410 17.58 -33.72 -5.92
C THR A 410 16.35 -34.64 -6.00
N ARG A 411 16.05 -35.16 -7.20
CA ARG A 411 15.09 -36.25 -7.35
C ARG A 411 15.71 -37.50 -6.71
N SER A 412 15.12 -37.95 -5.58
CA SER A 412 15.35 -39.29 -5.05
C SER A 412 14.58 -40.33 -5.86
#